data_b03cadcfde33953c581f7a22bdc3d96a
#
_entry.id   b03cadcfde33953c581f7a22bdc3d96a
#
_cell.length_a   1.000
_cell.length_b   1.000
_cell.length_c   1.000
_cell.angle_alpha   90.00
_cell.angle_beta   90.00
_cell.angle_gamma   90.00
#
_symmetry.space_group_name_H-M   'P 1'
#
loop_
_entity.id
_entity.type
_entity.pdbx_description
1 polymer ?
#
loop_
_entity_poly.entity_id
_entity_poly.type
_entity_poly.pdbx_seq_one_letter_code
_entity_poly.pdbx_strand_id
1 'polypeptide(L)'
;MEVTCTRCHQAILAENCYCPVCGLPQLVYPVEVTSGQTQQQRWDGAERDADSVDWKPALRAAMLLAIPAGLLSSGVSPLVALGLLWMTVAGVWAVVLYMRSQRPAWITIGAGARIGLVTGLLAGWLAFGVSSSALFVQRFLLHQSSQIDAEWKTRVVVAQQMAEQLTSGMTPADAAQAQAVRAQFQAWMLSPEGHAGMEVFQFAVNFAFLLFFAVAGGALGARLVGRRRQPEV
;
A
#
# COMPACT_ATOMS: atom_id res chain seq x y z
N MET A 1 49.28 -23.06 22.00
CA MET A 1 49.21 -21.57 21.97
C MET A 1 48.96 -21.09 23.40
N GLU A 2 49.73 -20.10 23.83
CA GLU A 2 49.50 -19.47 25.14
C GLU A 2 48.63 -18.22 24.93
N VAL A 3 47.64 -18.04 25.79
CA VAL A 3 46.73 -16.89 25.77
C VAL A 3 46.80 -16.22 27.15
N THR A 4 46.77 -14.90 27.20
CA THR A 4 46.87 -14.16 28.45
C THR A 4 45.46 -13.98 29.05
N CYS A 5 45.25 -14.37 30.31
CA CYS A 5 44.00 -14.17 31.03
C CYS A 5 43.67 -12.68 31.14
N THR A 6 42.47 -12.27 30.74
CA THR A 6 42.04 -10.86 30.76
C THR A 6 41.86 -10.27 32.13
N ARG A 7 41.77 -11.11 33.21
CA ARG A 7 41.56 -10.67 34.58
C ARG A 7 42.85 -10.63 35.40
N CYS A 8 43.71 -11.68 35.35
CA CYS A 8 44.92 -11.77 36.17
C CYS A 8 46.22 -11.65 35.34
N HIS A 9 46.15 -11.48 34.07
CA HIS A 9 47.26 -11.35 33.12
C HIS A 9 48.25 -12.52 33.10
N GLN A 10 47.87 -13.67 33.68
CA GLN A 10 48.71 -14.88 33.67
C GLN A 10 48.60 -15.56 32.30
N ALA A 11 49.73 -16.08 31.82
CA ALA A 11 49.75 -16.92 30.62
C ALA A 11 49.07 -18.27 30.92
N ILE A 12 48.13 -18.66 30.10
CA ILE A 12 47.38 -19.92 30.19
C ILE A 12 47.38 -20.63 28.86
N LEU A 13 47.27 -21.95 28.88
CA LEU A 13 47.12 -22.74 27.66
C LEU A 13 45.71 -22.48 27.05
N ALA A 14 45.65 -22.28 25.74
CA ALA A 14 44.38 -22.00 25.03
C ALA A 14 43.34 -23.13 25.13
N GLU A 15 43.76 -24.32 25.60
CA GLU A 15 42.88 -25.47 25.81
C GLU A 15 42.12 -25.44 27.15
N ASN A 16 42.57 -24.57 28.09
CA ASN A 16 41.93 -24.47 29.38
C ASN A 16 40.66 -23.62 29.33
N CYS A 17 39.52 -24.24 29.59
CA CYS A 17 38.20 -23.56 29.64
C CYS A 17 38.12 -22.55 30.80
N TYR A 18 39.00 -22.64 31.81
CA TYR A 18 39.06 -21.77 32.99
C TYR A 18 40.49 -21.39 33.31
N CYS A 19 40.71 -20.15 33.76
CA CYS A 19 42.01 -19.74 34.23
C CYS A 19 42.33 -20.47 35.54
N PRO A 20 43.48 -21.21 35.67
CA PRO A 20 43.82 -21.97 36.88
C PRO A 20 44.13 -21.07 38.06
N VAL A 21 44.46 -19.78 37.83
CA VAL A 21 44.87 -18.84 38.89
C VAL A 21 43.67 -18.06 39.44
N CYS A 22 42.74 -17.59 38.63
CA CYS A 22 41.64 -16.73 39.07
C CYS A 22 40.23 -17.31 38.81
N GLY A 23 40.14 -18.52 38.24
CA GLY A 23 38.86 -19.21 37.98
C GLY A 23 37.98 -18.57 36.88
N LEU A 24 38.47 -17.54 36.16
CA LEU A 24 37.67 -16.88 35.11
C LEU A 24 37.48 -17.86 33.95
N PRO A 25 36.22 -18.09 33.50
CA PRO A 25 35.97 -18.89 32.32
C PRO A 25 36.57 -18.21 31.09
N GLN A 26 37.40 -18.95 30.37
CA GLN A 26 38.00 -18.55 29.11
C GLN A 26 37.11 -19.14 28.00
N LEU A 27 36.12 -18.37 27.51
CA LEU A 27 35.34 -18.76 26.35
C LEU A 27 36.24 -18.61 25.12
N VAL A 28 37.10 -19.58 24.88
CA VAL A 28 37.78 -19.71 23.59
C VAL A 28 36.75 -20.29 22.66
N TYR A 29 36.05 -19.45 21.91
CA TYR A 29 35.38 -19.94 20.73
C TYR A 29 36.48 -20.40 19.78
N PRO A 30 36.55 -21.70 19.38
CA PRO A 30 37.43 -22.08 18.30
C PRO A 30 37.03 -21.19 17.12
N VAL A 31 37.87 -20.24 16.79
CA VAL A 31 37.80 -19.58 15.50
C VAL A 31 38.21 -20.67 14.51
N GLU A 32 37.25 -21.46 14.10
CA GLU A 32 37.39 -22.21 12.85
C GLU A 32 37.72 -21.16 11.82
N VAL A 33 38.99 -21.11 11.43
CA VAL A 33 39.48 -20.38 10.25
C VAL A 33 38.93 -21.11 9.04
N THR A 34 37.62 -21.17 8.96
CA THR A 34 36.93 -21.51 7.74
C THR A 34 36.88 -20.20 6.98
N SER A 35 37.84 -20.07 6.05
CA SER A 35 37.88 -19.13 4.93
C SER A 35 36.89 -17.93 5.09
N GLY A 36 37.43 -16.72 5.22
CA GLY A 36 36.74 -15.45 5.55
C GLY A 36 35.53 -15.08 4.69
N GLN A 37 35.03 -15.97 3.86
CA GLN A 37 33.81 -15.80 3.08
C GLN A 37 32.53 -16.20 3.82
N THR A 38 32.57 -17.18 4.75
CA THR A 38 31.34 -17.69 5.38
C THR A 38 30.89 -16.82 6.54
N GLN A 39 31.80 -16.12 7.21
CA GLN A 39 31.46 -15.27 8.35
C GLN A 39 30.97 -13.89 7.89
N GLN A 40 31.57 -13.33 6.84
CA GLN A 40 31.13 -12.12 6.19
C GLN A 40 29.72 -12.30 5.58
N GLN A 41 29.47 -13.43 4.94
CA GLN A 41 28.17 -13.78 4.36
C GLN A 41 27.07 -13.98 5.42
N ARG A 42 27.44 -14.35 6.67
CA ARG A 42 26.51 -14.46 7.81
C ARG A 42 26.16 -13.11 8.43
N TRP A 43 27.07 -12.14 8.39
CA TRP A 43 26.86 -10.76 8.82
C TRP A 43 26.17 -9.93 7.74
N ASP A 44 26.53 -10.10 6.47
CA ASP A 44 25.87 -9.43 5.33
C ASP A 44 24.39 -9.83 5.20
N GLY A 45 24.00 -10.99 5.73
CA GLY A 45 22.59 -11.40 5.85
C GLY A 45 21.82 -10.75 7.01
N ALA A 46 22.53 -10.13 7.99
CA ALA A 46 21.91 -9.54 9.18
C ALA A 46 21.67 -8.02 9.04
N GLU A 47 22.42 -7.34 8.22
CA GLU A 47 22.18 -5.94 7.85
C GLU A 47 21.41 -5.83 6.54
N ARG A 48 20.24 -6.44 6.48
CA ARG A 48 19.29 -6.03 5.44
C ARG A 48 18.98 -4.57 5.67
N ASP A 49 19.34 -3.77 4.68
CA ASP A 49 19.01 -2.36 4.63
C ASP A 49 17.52 -2.22 4.95
N ALA A 50 17.19 -1.55 6.04
CA ALA A 50 15.82 -1.42 6.53
C ALA A 50 14.89 -0.75 5.50
N ASP A 51 15.48 -0.12 4.49
CA ASP A 51 14.79 0.49 3.35
C ASP A 51 14.61 -0.50 2.18
N SER A 52 15.26 -1.66 2.19
CA SER A 52 15.13 -2.69 1.17
C SER A 52 13.88 -3.55 1.42
N VAL A 53 13.03 -3.67 0.41
CA VAL A 53 11.82 -4.51 0.44
C VAL A 53 12.07 -5.78 -0.34
N ASP A 54 11.88 -6.94 0.31
CA ASP A 54 11.82 -8.21 -0.41
C ASP A 54 10.46 -8.34 -1.10
N TRP A 55 10.46 -8.17 -2.41
CA TRP A 55 9.22 -8.06 -3.18
C TRP A 55 8.40 -9.35 -3.28
N LYS A 56 9.03 -10.54 -3.21
CA LYS A 56 8.27 -11.79 -3.30
C LYS A 56 7.23 -11.97 -2.19
N PRO A 57 7.58 -11.87 -0.90
CA PRO A 57 6.60 -11.96 0.18
C PRO A 57 5.72 -10.70 0.28
N ALA A 58 6.25 -9.51 -0.05
CA ALA A 58 5.47 -8.28 -0.08
C ALA A 58 4.33 -8.34 -1.12
N LEU A 59 4.61 -8.84 -2.33
CA LEU A 59 3.61 -9.01 -3.37
C LEU A 59 2.53 -10.03 -2.97
N ARG A 60 2.89 -11.14 -2.33
CA ARG A 60 1.89 -12.11 -1.87
C ARG A 60 0.91 -11.49 -0.86
N ALA A 61 1.44 -10.75 0.11
CA ALA A 61 0.63 -10.05 1.09
C ALA A 61 -0.24 -8.96 0.42
N ALA A 62 0.34 -8.18 -0.49
CA ALA A 62 -0.34 -7.15 -1.24
C ALA A 62 -1.49 -7.71 -2.10
N MET A 63 -1.25 -8.79 -2.86
CA MET A 63 -2.28 -9.43 -3.69
C MET A 63 -3.45 -9.95 -2.86
N LEU A 64 -3.17 -10.64 -1.77
CA LEU A 64 -4.21 -11.22 -0.89
C LEU A 64 -5.15 -10.15 -0.35
N LEU A 65 -4.63 -8.97 -0.01
CA LEU A 65 -5.41 -7.86 0.54
C LEU A 65 -5.99 -6.94 -0.52
N ALA A 66 -5.38 -6.87 -1.71
CA ALA A 66 -5.88 -6.10 -2.84
C ALA A 66 -7.17 -6.70 -3.43
N ILE A 67 -7.35 -8.02 -3.38
CA ILE A 67 -8.55 -8.68 -3.93
C ILE A 67 -9.85 -8.16 -3.30
N PRO A 68 -10.05 -8.26 -1.97
CA PRO A 68 -11.28 -7.73 -1.37
C PRO A 68 -11.39 -6.21 -1.53
N ALA A 69 -10.26 -5.48 -1.47
CA ALA A 69 -10.25 -4.04 -1.69
C ALA A 69 -10.74 -3.65 -3.10
N GLY A 70 -10.21 -4.31 -4.13
CA GLY A 70 -10.59 -4.06 -5.52
C GLY A 70 -12.06 -4.42 -5.80
N LEU A 71 -12.55 -5.53 -5.26
CA LEU A 71 -13.95 -5.92 -5.39
C LEU A 71 -14.90 -4.93 -4.71
N LEU A 72 -14.60 -4.51 -3.48
CA LEU A 72 -15.41 -3.52 -2.75
C LEU A 72 -15.40 -2.14 -3.40
N SER A 73 -14.26 -1.74 -3.98
CA SER A 73 -14.09 -0.44 -4.63
C SER A 73 -14.51 -0.42 -6.10
N SER A 74 -14.96 -1.54 -6.64
CA SER A 74 -15.47 -1.60 -8.00
C SER A 74 -16.78 -0.81 -8.13
N GLY A 75 -17.03 -0.21 -9.31
CA GLY A 75 -18.26 0.55 -9.59
C GLY A 75 -19.54 -0.28 -9.51
N VAL A 76 -19.43 -1.60 -9.40
CA VAL A 76 -20.56 -2.53 -9.23
C VAL A 76 -21.00 -2.64 -7.77
N SER A 77 -20.11 -2.30 -6.83
CA SER A 77 -20.38 -2.42 -5.40
C SER A 77 -21.07 -1.17 -4.86
N PRO A 78 -22.21 -1.28 -4.14
CA PRO A 78 -22.79 -0.15 -3.43
C PRO A 78 -21.94 0.30 -2.22
N LEU A 79 -20.88 -0.44 -1.87
CA LEU A 79 -20.08 -0.28 -0.68
C LEU A 79 -18.73 0.39 -0.95
N VAL A 80 -18.64 1.26 -1.97
CA VAL A 80 -17.38 1.93 -2.37
C VAL A 80 -16.70 2.64 -1.20
N ALA A 81 -17.47 3.30 -0.33
CA ALA A 81 -16.92 3.96 0.86
C ALA A 81 -16.23 2.97 1.82
N LEU A 82 -16.78 1.77 2.00
CA LEU A 82 -16.14 0.71 2.78
C LEU A 82 -14.87 0.20 2.09
N GLY A 83 -14.82 0.20 0.76
CA GLY A 83 -13.62 -0.14 -0.02
C GLY A 83 -12.46 0.81 0.28
N LEU A 84 -12.71 2.11 0.38
CA LEU A 84 -11.71 3.11 0.74
C LEU A 84 -11.20 2.93 2.18
N LEU A 85 -12.11 2.72 3.14
CA LEU A 85 -11.73 2.44 4.53
C LEU A 85 -10.93 1.12 4.64
N TRP A 86 -11.38 0.08 3.96
CA TRP A 86 -10.70 -1.19 3.89
C TRP A 86 -9.29 -1.03 3.33
N MET A 87 -9.09 -0.13 2.35
CA MET A 87 -7.79 0.09 1.74
C MET A 87 -6.72 0.56 2.73
N THR A 88 -7.10 1.43 3.68
CA THR A 88 -6.19 1.86 4.76
C THR A 88 -5.80 0.66 5.63
N VAL A 89 -6.78 -0.15 6.03
CA VAL A 89 -6.55 -1.35 6.83
C VAL A 89 -5.71 -2.36 6.06
N ALA A 90 -5.99 -2.57 4.77
CA ALA A 90 -5.23 -3.46 3.90
C ALA A 90 -3.76 -3.04 3.80
N GLY A 91 -3.46 -1.74 3.67
CA GLY A 91 -2.11 -1.21 3.70
C GLY A 91 -1.36 -1.54 5.00
N VAL A 92 -2.01 -1.33 6.16
CA VAL A 92 -1.46 -1.71 7.46
C VAL A 92 -1.19 -3.22 7.54
N TRP A 93 -2.18 -4.04 7.17
CA TRP A 93 -2.07 -5.50 7.24
C TRP A 93 -1.04 -6.07 6.27
N ALA A 94 -0.86 -5.48 5.09
CA ALA A 94 0.18 -5.87 4.13
C ALA A 94 1.57 -5.75 4.77
N VAL A 95 1.84 -4.65 5.47
CA VAL A 95 3.09 -4.46 6.20
C VAL A 95 3.21 -5.45 7.37
N VAL A 96 2.14 -5.68 8.15
CA VAL A 96 2.15 -6.65 9.25
C VAL A 96 2.43 -8.07 8.75
N LEU A 97 1.80 -8.50 7.66
CA LEU A 97 2.02 -9.82 7.06
C LEU A 97 3.46 -9.94 6.52
N TYR A 98 3.95 -8.89 5.85
CA TYR A 98 5.34 -8.83 5.39
C TYR A 98 6.32 -9.00 6.56
N MET A 99 6.14 -8.24 7.64
CA MET A 99 6.98 -8.31 8.84
C MET A 99 6.91 -9.68 9.53
N ARG A 100 5.75 -10.33 9.53
CA ARG A 100 5.60 -11.69 10.07
C ARG A 100 6.31 -12.74 9.22
N SER A 101 6.27 -12.59 7.90
CA SER A 101 6.87 -13.56 6.97
C SER A 101 8.40 -13.46 6.93
N GLN A 102 8.96 -12.26 6.99
CA GLN A 102 10.40 -12.02 6.86
C GLN A 102 11.12 -11.87 8.20
N ARG A 103 10.39 -11.56 9.28
CA ARG A 103 10.94 -11.25 10.61
C ARG A 103 12.10 -10.24 10.57
N PRO A 104 12.04 -9.17 9.75
CA PRO A 104 13.06 -8.13 9.81
C PRO A 104 13.02 -7.48 11.19
N ALA A 105 14.16 -7.00 11.67
CA ALA A 105 14.23 -6.36 12.98
C ALA A 105 13.37 -5.09 13.04
N TRP A 106 13.28 -4.36 11.94
CA TRP A 106 12.51 -3.11 11.80
C TRP A 106 12.22 -2.82 10.32
N ILE A 107 11.34 -1.87 10.06
CA ILE A 107 10.97 -1.43 8.72
C ILE A 107 10.84 0.08 8.72
N THR A 108 11.33 0.75 7.67
CA THR A 108 11.18 2.19 7.51
C THR A 108 9.77 2.56 7.07
N ILE A 109 9.35 3.80 7.38
CA ILE A 109 8.06 4.33 6.91
C ILE A 109 8.01 4.34 5.38
N GLY A 110 9.16 4.64 4.72
CA GLY A 110 9.29 4.61 3.26
C GLY A 110 9.05 3.22 2.67
N ALA A 111 9.64 2.18 3.25
CA ALA A 111 9.42 0.81 2.83
C ALA A 111 7.95 0.38 3.02
N GLY A 112 7.32 0.77 4.14
CA GLY A 112 5.89 0.55 4.36
C GLY A 112 5.01 1.26 3.35
N ALA A 113 5.32 2.51 3.02
CA ALA A 113 4.61 3.29 2.00
C ALA A 113 4.71 2.64 0.60
N ARG A 114 5.87 2.10 0.23
CA ARG A 114 6.07 1.36 -1.04
C ARG A 114 5.22 0.08 -1.09
N ILE A 115 5.15 -0.68 0.01
CA ILE A 115 4.28 -1.87 0.11
C ILE A 115 2.81 -1.45 -0.05
N GLY A 116 2.39 -0.37 0.65
CA GLY A 116 1.06 0.20 0.51
C GLY A 116 0.77 0.64 -0.93
N LEU A 117 1.70 1.33 -1.58
CA LEU A 117 1.57 1.77 -2.97
C LEU A 117 1.30 0.59 -3.92
N VAL A 118 2.08 -0.49 -3.81
CA VAL A 118 1.88 -1.68 -4.63
C VAL A 118 0.53 -2.33 -4.35
N THR A 119 0.12 -2.39 -3.08
CA THR A 119 -1.22 -2.90 -2.71
C THR A 119 -2.33 -2.06 -3.33
N GLY A 120 -2.20 -0.72 -3.31
CA GLY A 120 -3.15 0.21 -3.93
C GLY A 120 -3.20 0.10 -5.45
N LEU A 121 -2.05 -0.05 -6.11
CA LEU A 121 -1.97 -0.28 -7.55
C LEU A 121 -2.70 -1.56 -7.95
N LEU A 122 -2.45 -2.67 -7.25
CA LEU A 122 -3.09 -3.95 -7.52
C LEU A 122 -4.61 -3.88 -7.30
N ALA A 123 -5.05 -3.26 -6.20
CA ALA A 123 -6.48 -3.08 -5.92
C ALA A 123 -7.17 -2.20 -6.96
N GLY A 124 -6.55 -1.10 -7.37
CA GLY A 124 -7.08 -0.19 -8.38
C GLY A 124 -7.21 -0.85 -9.76
N TRP A 125 -6.19 -1.59 -10.19
CA TRP A 125 -6.27 -2.36 -11.43
C TRP A 125 -7.35 -3.45 -11.38
N LEU A 126 -7.50 -4.12 -10.24
CA LEU A 126 -8.56 -5.12 -10.05
C LEU A 126 -9.95 -4.46 -10.10
N ALA A 127 -10.13 -3.34 -9.40
CA ALA A 127 -11.38 -2.57 -9.42
C ALA A 127 -11.74 -2.13 -10.85
N PHE A 128 -10.76 -1.65 -11.63
CA PHE A 128 -10.93 -1.30 -13.04
C PHE A 128 -11.36 -2.50 -13.87
N GLY A 129 -10.63 -3.63 -13.73
CA GLY A 129 -10.95 -4.84 -14.49
C GLY A 129 -12.36 -5.35 -14.20
N VAL A 130 -12.77 -5.37 -12.93
CA VAL A 130 -14.13 -5.79 -12.52
C VAL A 130 -15.18 -4.83 -13.07
N SER A 131 -14.98 -3.51 -12.90
CA SER A 131 -15.94 -2.50 -13.39
C SER A 131 -16.07 -2.54 -14.92
N SER A 132 -14.95 -2.58 -15.64
CA SER A 132 -14.93 -2.65 -17.10
C SER A 132 -15.57 -3.93 -17.62
N SER A 133 -15.30 -5.08 -16.98
CA SER A 133 -15.91 -6.36 -17.33
C SER A 133 -17.43 -6.34 -17.09
N ALA A 134 -17.87 -5.76 -15.98
CA ALA A 134 -19.29 -5.63 -15.67
C ALA A 134 -20.03 -4.75 -16.71
N LEU A 135 -19.46 -3.60 -17.06
CA LEU A 135 -19.98 -2.73 -18.10
C LEU A 135 -20.04 -3.43 -19.47
N PHE A 136 -19.00 -4.18 -19.80
CA PHE A 136 -18.97 -4.96 -21.04
C PHE A 136 -20.11 -5.99 -21.07
N VAL A 137 -20.26 -6.76 -19.98
CA VAL A 137 -21.33 -7.76 -19.86
C VAL A 137 -22.71 -7.11 -19.98
N GLN A 138 -22.97 -6.02 -19.24
CA GLN A 138 -24.24 -5.31 -19.27
C GLN A 138 -24.56 -4.77 -20.67
N ARG A 139 -23.58 -4.14 -21.33
CA ARG A 139 -23.79 -3.49 -22.62
C ARG A 139 -23.92 -4.49 -23.76
N PHE A 140 -23.06 -5.50 -23.83
CA PHE A 140 -22.95 -6.39 -25.00
C PHE A 140 -23.64 -7.75 -24.82
N LEU A 141 -23.56 -8.37 -23.62
CA LEU A 141 -24.18 -9.66 -23.38
C LEU A 141 -25.65 -9.53 -22.96
N LEU A 142 -25.97 -8.57 -22.10
CA LEU A 142 -27.33 -8.37 -21.59
C LEU A 142 -28.13 -7.37 -22.42
N HIS A 143 -27.53 -6.72 -23.41
CA HIS A 143 -28.15 -5.74 -24.32
C HIS A 143 -28.87 -4.59 -23.59
N GLN A 144 -28.34 -4.17 -22.42
CA GLN A 144 -28.89 -3.11 -21.56
C GLN A 144 -28.35 -1.72 -21.86
N SER A 145 -27.84 -1.46 -23.08
CA SER A 145 -27.27 -0.17 -23.47
C SER A 145 -28.22 1.00 -23.24
N SER A 146 -29.52 0.83 -23.62
CA SER A 146 -30.53 1.88 -23.43
C SER A 146 -30.81 2.23 -21.97
N GLN A 147 -30.73 1.26 -21.09
CA GLN A 147 -30.90 1.47 -19.66
C GLN A 147 -29.70 2.24 -19.07
N ILE A 148 -28.48 1.85 -19.42
CA ILE A 148 -27.25 2.55 -19.01
C ILE A 148 -27.26 4.01 -19.45
N ASP A 149 -27.65 4.25 -20.73
CA ASP A 149 -27.74 5.60 -21.28
C ASP A 149 -28.83 6.44 -20.58
N ALA A 150 -29.97 5.82 -20.21
CA ALA A 150 -31.04 6.48 -19.45
C ALA A 150 -30.59 6.84 -18.02
N GLU A 151 -29.91 5.94 -17.33
CA GLU A 151 -29.34 6.20 -16.00
C GLU A 151 -28.31 7.33 -16.05
N TRP A 152 -27.45 7.35 -17.06
CA TRP A 152 -26.49 8.43 -17.27
C TRP A 152 -27.18 9.78 -17.45
N LYS A 153 -28.18 9.87 -18.31
CA LYS A 153 -28.98 11.10 -18.50
C LYS A 153 -29.59 11.58 -17.18
N THR A 154 -30.14 10.66 -16.40
CA THR A 154 -30.71 10.98 -15.09
C THR A 154 -29.67 11.57 -14.13
N ARG A 155 -28.45 10.99 -14.07
CA ARG A 155 -27.33 11.52 -13.26
C ARG A 155 -26.91 12.92 -13.68
N VAL A 156 -26.85 13.18 -15.00
CA VAL A 156 -26.53 14.52 -15.53
C VAL A 156 -27.59 15.55 -15.11
N VAL A 157 -28.88 15.21 -15.18
CA VAL A 157 -29.99 16.08 -14.74
C VAL A 157 -29.91 16.39 -13.25
N VAL A 158 -29.67 15.39 -12.40
CA VAL A 158 -29.51 15.58 -10.95
C VAL A 158 -28.31 16.47 -10.63
N ALA A 159 -27.18 16.26 -11.30
CA ALA A 159 -25.99 17.10 -11.13
C ALA A 159 -26.27 18.57 -11.50
N GLN A 160 -27.08 18.81 -12.53
CA GLN A 160 -27.50 20.15 -12.91
C GLN A 160 -28.37 20.81 -11.84
N GLN A 161 -29.37 20.11 -11.33
CA GLN A 161 -30.23 20.64 -10.26
C GLN A 161 -29.41 21.04 -9.03
N MET A 162 -28.41 20.24 -8.65
CA MET A 162 -27.47 20.60 -7.58
C MET A 162 -26.66 21.85 -7.90
N ALA A 163 -26.18 21.96 -9.16
CA ALA A 163 -25.42 23.13 -9.59
C ALA A 163 -26.27 24.42 -9.64
N GLU A 164 -27.55 24.32 -9.98
CA GLU A 164 -28.50 25.43 -9.93
C GLU A 164 -28.71 25.94 -8.51
N GLN A 165 -28.86 25.05 -7.55
CA GLN A 165 -28.98 25.42 -6.12
C GLN A 165 -27.75 26.18 -5.61
N LEU A 166 -26.53 25.78 -6.04
CA LEU A 166 -25.28 26.46 -5.63
C LEU A 166 -25.12 27.86 -6.23
N THR A 167 -25.85 28.17 -7.32
CA THR A 167 -25.74 29.45 -8.02
C THR A 167 -26.89 30.39 -7.74
N SER A 168 -27.83 30.05 -6.88
CA SER A 168 -29.00 30.86 -6.54
C SER A 168 -28.67 32.23 -5.89
N GLY A 169 -27.42 32.45 -5.48
CA GLY A 169 -26.96 33.72 -4.92
C GLY A 169 -26.11 34.62 -5.84
N MET A 170 -25.99 34.26 -7.15
CA MET A 170 -25.18 35.02 -8.11
C MET A 170 -25.90 36.25 -8.65
N THR A 171 -25.12 37.25 -9.13
CA THR A 171 -25.70 38.38 -9.83
C THR A 171 -26.32 37.96 -11.16
N PRO A 172 -27.33 38.69 -11.69
CA PRO A 172 -27.98 38.30 -12.96
C PRO A 172 -27.02 38.15 -14.16
N ALA A 173 -25.98 39.00 -14.22
CA ALA A 173 -24.98 38.95 -15.28
C ALA A 173 -24.09 37.69 -15.17
N ASP A 174 -23.62 37.38 -13.97
CA ASP A 174 -22.80 36.18 -13.71
C ASP A 174 -23.64 34.90 -13.90
N ALA A 175 -24.92 34.93 -13.56
CA ALA A 175 -25.85 33.83 -13.77
C ALA A 175 -26.03 33.51 -15.26
N ALA A 176 -26.17 34.52 -16.11
CA ALA A 176 -26.30 34.32 -17.55
C ALA A 176 -25.06 33.70 -18.20
N GLN A 177 -23.88 34.16 -17.81
CA GLN A 177 -22.62 33.57 -18.25
C GLN A 177 -22.43 32.13 -17.74
N ALA A 178 -22.76 31.87 -16.48
CA ALA A 178 -22.71 30.53 -15.91
C ALA A 178 -23.68 29.57 -16.60
N GLN A 179 -24.88 30.05 -17.00
CA GLN A 179 -25.83 29.24 -17.74
C GLN A 179 -25.30 28.86 -19.14
N ALA A 180 -24.66 29.78 -19.88
CA ALA A 180 -24.08 29.46 -21.19
C ALA A 180 -22.97 28.39 -21.09
N VAL A 181 -22.05 28.52 -20.12
CA VAL A 181 -21.00 27.52 -19.87
C VAL A 181 -21.62 26.16 -19.50
N ARG A 182 -22.65 26.16 -18.64
CA ARG A 182 -23.35 24.92 -18.26
C ARG A 182 -24.03 24.25 -19.42
N ALA A 183 -24.72 24.98 -20.25
CA ALA A 183 -25.38 24.41 -21.41
C ALA A 183 -24.38 23.70 -22.35
N GLN A 184 -23.23 24.34 -22.58
CA GLN A 184 -22.16 23.75 -23.36
C GLN A 184 -21.57 22.48 -22.68
N PHE A 185 -21.32 22.55 -21.39
CA PHE A 185 -20.81 21.40 -20.63
C PHE A 185 -21.81 20.25 -20.60
N GLN A 186 -23.08 20.54 -20.44
CA GLN A 186 -24.15 19.54 -20.49
C GLN A 186 -24.23 18.86 -21.87
N ALA A 187 -24.20 19.66 -22.95
CA ALA A 187 -24.19 19.11 -24.30
C ALA A 187 -23.01 18.16 -24.52
N TRP A 188 -21.84 18.53 -23.98
CA TRP A 188 -20.65 17.67 -23.99
C TRP A 188 -20.85 16.40 -23.13
N MET A 189 -21.33 16.52 -21.89
CA MET A 189 -21.59 15.35 -21.02
C MET A 189 -22.60 14.35 -21.62
N LEU A 190 -23.55 14.82 -22.40
CA LEU A 190 -24.52 13.96 -23.05
C LEU A 190 -24.01 13.36 -24.38
N SER A 191 -22.83 13.79 -24.86
CA SER A 191 -22.17 13.16 -26.00
C SER A 191 -21.50 11.83 -25.59
N PRO A 192 -21.27 10.91 -26.54
CA PRO A 192 -20.54 9.66 -26.24
C PRO A 192 -19.13 9.89 -25.68
N GLU A 193 -18.44 10.92 -26.16
CA GLU A 193 -17.09 11.31 -25.72
C GLU A 193 -17.12 11.85 -24.31
N GLY A 194 -18.12 12.67 -23.98
CA GLY A 194 -18.28 13.21 -22.61
C GLY A 194 -18.60 12.13 -21.58
N HIS A 195 -19.48 11.19 -21.96
CA HIS A 195 -19.78 10.03 -21.12
C HIS A 195 -18.50 9.20 -20.85
N ALA A 196 -17.77 8.81 -21.90
CA ALA A 196 -16.53 8.07 -21.77
C ALA A 196 -15.47 8.84 -20.96
N GLY A 197 -15.34 10.15 -21.22
CA GLY A 197 -14.40 11.02 -20.49
C GLY A 197 -14.72 11.09 -19.00
N MET A 198 -16.01 11.16 -18.63
CA MET A 198 -16.42 11.21 -17.23
C MET A 198 -16.19 9.87 -16.51
N GLU A 199 -16.43 8.75 -17.16
CA GLU A 199 -16.12 7.42 -16.62
C GLU A 199 -14.63 7.27 -16.34
N VAL A 200 -13.77 7.69 -17.27
CA VAL A 200 -12.31 7.68 -17.08
C VAL A 200 -11.90 8.62 -15.94
N PHE A 201 -12.50 9.80 -15.87
CA PHE A 201 -12.22 10.76 -14.80
C PHE A 201 -12.63 10.19 -13.43
N GLN A 202 -13.82 9.62 -13.32
CA GLN A 202 -14.30 9.00 -12.09
C GLN A 202 -13.39 7.84 -11.65
N PHE A 203 -12.95 7.03 -12.61
CA PHE A 203 -11.97 5.99 -12.34
C PHE A 203 -10.65 6.56 -11.84
N ALA A 204 -10.11 7.59 -12.51
CA ALA A 204 -8.84 8.21 -12.10
C ALA A 204 -8.91 8.79 -10.67
N VAL A 205 -10.02 9.45 -10.33
CA VAL A 205 -10.26 9.99 -8.99
C VAL A 205 -10.32 8.86 -7.95
N ASN A 206 -11.11 7.83 -8.21
CA ASN A 206 -11.22 6.68 -7.31
C ASN A 206 -9.87 5.97 -7.13
N PHE A 207 -9.13 5.79 -8.23
CA PHE A 207 -7.79 5.20 -8.21
C PHE A 207 -6.81 6.03 -7.38
N ALA A 208 -6.82 7.35 -7.51
CA ALA A 208 -6.00 8.25 -6.71
C ALA A 208 -6.31 8.15 -5.20
N PHE A 209 -7.59 8.07 -4.84
CA PHE A 209 -8.00 7.85 -3.46
C PHE A 209 -7.53 6.49 -2.92
N LEU A 210 -7.68 5.42 -3.70
CA LEU A 210 -7.19 4.08 -3.32
C LEU A 210 -5.68 4.10 -3.07
N LEU A 211 -4.90 4.73 -3.94
CA LEU A 211 -3.46 4.88 -3.77
C LEU A 211 -3.12 5.67 -2.51
N PHE A 212 -3.79 6.80 -2.31
CA PHE A 212 -3.56 7.64 -1.13
C PHE A 212 -3.79 6.88 0.18
N PHE A 213 -4.94 6.22 0.31
CA PHE A 213 -5.29 5.46 1.50
C PHE A 213 -4.39 4.24 1.69
N ALA A 214 -3.98 3.58 0.61
CA ALA A 214 -3.05 2.45 0.66
C ALA A 214 -1.65 2.87 1.15
N VAL A 215 -1.12 3.97 0.60
CA VAL A 215 0.19 4.52 1.00
C VAL A 215 0.16 4.99 2.44
N ALA A 216 -0.88 5.73 2.84
CA ALA A 216 -1.08 6.17 4.21
C ALA A 216 -1.19 4.98 5.18
N GLY A 217 -1.95 3.95 4.80
CA GLY A 217 -2.07 2.70 5.55
C GLY A 217 -0.74 1.98 5.69
N GLY A 218 0.03 1.84 4.61
CA GLY A 218 1.36 1.21 4.63
C GLY A 218 2.36 1.96 5.51
N ALA A 219 2.41 3.29 5.41
CA ALA A 219 3.23 4.15 6.25
C ALA A 219 2.84 4.03 7.75
N LEU A 220 1.53 4.04 8.04
CA LEU A 220 1.00 3.85 9.39
C LEU A 220 1.34 2.47 9.94
N GLY A 221 1.21 1.42 9.13
CA GLY A 221 1.57 0.04 9.48
C GLY A 221 3.03 -0.08 9.89
N ALA A 222 3.94 0.51 9.11
CA ALA A 222 5.37 0.54 9.44
C ALA A 222 5.65 1.26 10.78
N ARG A 223 4.98 2.40 11.01
CA ARG A 223 5.12 3.15 12.27
C ARG A 223 4.61 2.39 13.49
N LEU A 224 3.48 1.69 13.37
CA LEU A 224 2.88 0.92 14.46
C LEU A 224 3.73 -0.31 14.83
N VAL A 225 4.25 -1.01 13.81
CA VAL A 225 5.06 -2.22 14.02
C VAL A 225 6.49 -1.86 14.45
N GLY A 226 7.07 -0.78 13.90
CA GLY A 226 8.42 -0.30 14.24
C GLY A 226 8.54 0.13 15.69
N ARG A 227 7.54 0.79 16.27
CA ARG A 227 7.55 1.23 17.68
C ARG A 227 7.56 0.09 18.70
N ARG A 228 7.02 -1.08 18.35
CA ARG A 228 6.94 -2.21 19.30
C ARG A 228 8.25 -2.94 19.53
N ARG A 229 9.32 -2.60 18.80
CA ARG A 229 10.60 -3.30 18.83
C ARG A 229 11.82 -2.45 19.19
N GLN A 230 11.64 -1.18 19.57
CA GLN A 230 12.72 -0.45 20.21
C GLN A 230 12.85 -0.99 21.66
N PRO A 231 13.94 -1.69 22.03
CA PRO A 231 14.21 -1.96 23.42
C PRO A 231 14.35 -0.60 24.10
N GLU A 232 13.62 -0.42 25.19
CA GLU A 232 13.88 0.70 26.10
C GLU A 232 15.34 0.59 26.54
N VAL A 233 16.16 1.55 26.13
CA VAL A 233 17.56 1.71 26.53
C VAL A 233 17.57 2.45 27.85
#